data_27d391fa136d6fd3314ee699c17771e9
#
_entry.id   27d391fa136d6fd3314ee699c17771e9
#
_cell.length_a   1.000
_cell.length_b   1.000
_cell.length_c   1.000
_cell.angle_alpha   90.00
_cell.angle_beta   90.00
_cell.angle_gamma   90.00
#
_symmetry.space_group_name_H-M   'P 1'
#
loop_
_entity.id
_entity.type
_entity.pdbx_description
1 polymer ?
#
loop_
_entity_poly.entity_id
_entity_poly.type
_entity_poly.pdbx_seq_one_letter_code
_entity_poly.pdbx_strand_id
1 'polypeptide(L)'
;MRRLQDLAANKAIRIAVLCVLALMAAVSVYAGIKNALEYSQDFQWDAAKALSMRLDPYELSKSPESARQYPELDAFYRMFTDRGLKQKMEANQFPSLLMLLAPMTVFAPQTAKVVWCVLNLLFTAGIIFLLRKTFFAKTDAFDYCAAVLLMIAGTPFRNQLGVGQHTLFAFFFFMLAVYLDGSQPDCLSPGRSIAVSLCLFVSYFKYTLTAPLALYFLYRKRYKEIALSVLGHVILTEIASIWLGKSFIYMIKAPLGVASALAAEGGIDLGVLFGGTASYVVAFVIAVILTAVAVRLHAGQEKLLFAVLILWSLILTYHRTYDFFVLSAVATVFGGTLAESYGEKVKNALLCWYVILLVAVYFGLRLFNENTVSKIAVGLIYYAFTVAMTVLAVKLIRKKDNG
;
A
#
# COMPACT_ATOMS: atom_id res chain seq x y z
N MET A 1 -17.16 10.69 29.68
CA MET A 1 -17.00 9.34 29.11
C MET A 1 -18.32 8.55 29.05
N ARG A 2 -19.09 8.38 30.13
CA ARG A 2 -20.41 7.67 30.08
C ARG A 2 -21.34 8.18 28.98
N ARG A 3 -21.55 9.49 28.85
CA ARG A 3 -22.38 10.09 27.78
C ARG A 3 -21.92 9.71 26.36
N LEU A 4 -20.61 9.61 26.10
CA LEU A 4 -20.10 9.19 24.79
C LEU A 4 -20.32 7.69 24.53
N GLN A 5 -20.26 6.87 25.59
CA GLN A 5 -20.57 5.44 25.49
C GLN A 5 -22.06 5.21 25.24
N ASP A 6 -22.92 5.96 25.90
CA ASP A 6 -24.37 5.91 25.69
C ASP A 6 -24.76 6.36 24.27
N LEU A 7 -24.11 7.42 23.74
CA LEU A 7 -24.26 7.85 22.35
C LEU A 7 -23.78 6.79 21.35
N ALA A 8 -22.61 6.19 21.59
CA ALA A 8 -22.07 5.14 20.73
C ALA A 8 -22.90 3.83 20.77
N ALA A 9 -23.65 3.58 21.84
CA ALA A 9 -24.57 2.45 21.95
C ALA A 9 -25.93 2.71 21.27
N ASN A 10 -26.26 3.96 20.95
CA ASN A 10 -27.54 4.33 20.38
C ASN A 10 -27.62 3.89 18.90
N LYS A 11 -28.57 2.97 18.60
CA LYS A 11 -28.77 2.39 17.27
C LYS A 11 -29.03 3.46 16.19
N ALA A 12 -29.78 4.51 16.51
CA ALA A 12 -30.07 5.59 15.55
C ALA A 12 -28.80 6.37 15.17
N ILE A 13 -27.93 6.64 16.14
CA ILE A 13 -26.63 7.31 15.90
C ILE A 13 -25.72 6.43 15.07
N ARG A 14 -25.63 5.13 15.37
CA ARG A 14 -24.87 4.17 14.57
C ARG A 14 -25.33 4.15 13.11
N ILE A 15 -26.64 4.08 12.88
CA ILE A 15 -27.19 4.12 11.52
C ILE A 15 -26.87 5.46 10.84
N ALA A 16 -27.05 6.59 11.51
CA ALA A 16 -26.75 7.91 10.95
C ALA A 16 -25.27 8.02 10.55
N VAL A 17 -24.34 7.55 11.38
CA VAL A 17 -22.91 7.52 11.06
C VAL A 17 -22.63 6.69 9.82
N LEU A 18 -23.21 5.48 9.73
CA LEU A 18 -23.02 4.63 8.54
C LEU A 18 -23.60 5.28 7.27
N CYS A 19 -24.77 5.94 7.37
CA CYS A 19 -25.36 6.65 6.23
C CYS A 19 -24.47 7.81 5.75
N VAL A 20 -23.92 8.59 6.66
CA VAL A 20 -23.00 9.69 6.31
C VAL A 20 -21.73 9.14 5.66
N LEU A 21 -21.11 8.12 6.26
CA LEU A 21 -19.92 7.50 5.71
C LEU A 21 -20.18 6.84 4.35
N ALA A 22 -21.35 6.20 4.16
CA ALA A 22 -21.75 5.60 2.90
C ALA A 22 -21.91 6.65 1.79
N LEU A 23 -22.53 7.80 2.11
CA LEU A 23 -22.65 8.92 1.17
C LEU A 23 -21.26 9.46 0.79
N MET A 24 -20.40 9.70 1.77
CA MET A 24 -19.03 10.14 1.51
C MET A 24 -18.25 9.13 0.68
N ALA A 25 -18.39 7.83 0.96
CA ALA A 25 -17.78 6.75 0.21
C ALA A 25 -18.28 6.72 -1.25
N ALA A 26 -19.58 6.88 -1.47
CA ALA A 26 -20.16 6.94 -2.82
C ALA A 26 -19.60 8.12 -3.64
N VAL A 27 -19.52 9.31 -3.03
CA VAL A 27 -18.91 10.50 -3.65
C VAL A 27 -17.43 10.25 -3.95
N SER A 28 -16.70 9.62 -3.03
CA SER A 28 -15.28 9.29 -3.18
C SER A 28 -15.06 8.31 -4.34
N VAL A 29 -15.86 7.25 -4.43
CA VAL A 29 -15.79 6.26 -5.52
C VAL A 29 -16.12 6.91 -6.86
N TYR A 30 -17.20 7.68 -6.95
CA TYR A 30 -17.58 8.39 -8.16
C TYR A 30 -16.45 9.31 -8.67
N ALA A 31 -15.91 10.16 -7.78
CA ALA A 31 -14.81 11.05 -8.13
C ALA A 31 -13.53 10.27 -8.52
N GLY A 32 -13.25 9.16 -7.82
CA GLY A 32 -12.14 8.27 -8.15
C GLY A 32 -12.29 7.65 -9.54
N ILE A 33 -13.46 7.09 -9.87
CA ILE A 33 -13.73 6.51 -11.19
C ILE A 33 -13.61 7.58 -12.30
N LYS A 34 -14.22 8.74 -12.11
CA LYS A 34 -14.11 9.84 -13.05
C LYS A 34 -12.65 10.20 -13.33
N ASN A 35 -11.85 10.40 -12.27
CA ASN A 35 -10.44 10.72 -12.41
C ASN A 35 -9.65 9.58 -13.07
N ALA A 36 -9.93 8.32 -12.73
CA ALA A 36 -9.28 7.16 -13.32
C ALA A 36 -9.46 7.10 -14.84
N LEU A 37 -10.67 7.40 -15.33
CA LEU A 37 -10.99 7.34 -16.74
C LEU A 37 -10.49 8.55 -17.54
N GLU A 38 -10.49 9.74 -16.90
CA GLU A 38 -10.16 11.00 -17.59
C GLU A 38 -8.70 11.41 -17.44
N TYR A 39 -8.09 11.24 -16.25
CA TYR A 39 -6.81 11.88 -15.91
C TYR A 39 -5.69 10.89 -15.52
N SER A 40 -6.00 9.62 -15.26
CA SER A 40 -5.01 8.66 -14.79
C SER A 40 -3.96 8.29 -15.84
N GLN A 41 -2.69 8.26 -15.41
CA GLN A 41 -1.56 7.75 -16.18
C GLN A 41 -0.69 6.75 -15.37
N ASP A 42 -0.92 6.63 -14.07
CA ASP A 42 0.02 5.96 -13.15
C ASP A 42 -0.03 4.43 -13.20
N PHE A 43 -0.90 3.83 -14.03
CA PHE A 43 -0.96 2.36 -14.13
C PHE A 43 0.12 1.75 -15.04
N GLN A 44 1.07 2.57 -15.52
CA GLN A 44 2.27 2.16 -16.25
C GLN A 44 1.99 1.40 -17.57
N TRP A 45 0.86 1.67 -18.22
CA TRP A 45 0.52 1.05 -19.50
C TRP A 45 1.54 1.40 -20.58
N ASP A 46 1.93 2.67 -20.65
CA ASP A 46 2.89 3.21 -21.59
C ASP A 46 4.28 2.57 -21.45
N ALA A 47 4.78 2.45 -20.21
CA ALA A 47 6.06 1.79 -19.93
C ALA A 47 6.01 0.27 -20.24
N ALA A 48 4.91 -0.41 -19.90
CA ALA A 48 4.73 -1.83 -20.23
C ALA A 48 4.57 -2.02 -21.76
N LYS A 49 3.89 -1.09 -22.45
CA LYS A 49 3.77 -1.11 -23.92
C LYS A 49 5.12 -0.90 -24.59
N ALA A 50 5.92 0.07 -24.14
CA ALA A 50 7.27 0.29 -24.64
C ALA A 50 8.12 -0.99 -24.49
N LEU A 51 8.10 -1.62 -23.31
CA LEU A 51 8.82 -2.89 -23.07
C LEU A 51 8.37 -3.98 -24.04
N SER A 52 7.06 -4.13 -24.30
CA SER A 52 6.51 -5.11 -25.24
C SER A 52 6.97 -4.86 -26.68
N MET A 53 7.20 -3.59 -27.05
CA MET A 53 7.72 -3.15 -28.36
C MET A 53 9.25 -3.22 -28.46
N ARG A 54 9.94 -3.78 -27.47
CA ARG A 54 11.43 -3.78 -27.36
C ARG A 54 12.05 -2.39 -27.29
N LEU A 55 11.30 -1.43 -26.77
CA LEU A 55 11.79 -0.08 -26.48
C LEU A 55 12.15 0.00 -24.98
N ASP A 56 13.22 0.69 -24.69
CA ASP A 56 13.67 0.90 -23.31
C ASP A 56 12.82 1.99 -22.63
N PRO A 57 11.89 1.62 -21.71
CA PRO A 57 11.00 2.59 -21.09
C PRO A 57 11.75 3.59 -20.20
N TYR A 58 12.91 3.22 -19.69
CA TYR A 58 13.72 4.08 -18.82
C TYR A 58 14.44 5.16 -19.60
N GLU A 59 14.93 4.83 -20.80
CA GLU A 59 15.48 5.83 -21.72
C GLU A 59 14.38 6.77 -22.22
N LEU A 60 13.21 6.23 -22.56
CA LEU A 60 12.06 7.05 -22.98
C LEU A 60 11.57 7.99 -21.89
N SER A 61 11.78 7.65 -20.62
CA SER A 61 11.42 8.51 -19.47
C SER A 61 12.31 9.74 -19.31
N LYS A 62 13.46 9.82 -19.99
CA LYS A 62 14.40 10.94 -19.86
C LYS A 62 13.90 12.21 -20.54
N SER A 63 13.09 12.09 -21.59
CA SER A 63 12.54 13.23 -22.33
C SER A 63 11.04 13.05 -22.61
N PRO A 64 10.22 14.08 -22.39
CA PRO A 64 8.78 14.03 -22.69
C PRO A 64 8.45 13.65 -24.12
N GLU A 65 9.32 14.04 -25.08
CA GLU A 65 9.09 13.83 -26.51
C GLU A 65 9.55 12.44 -26.98
N SER A 66 10.39 11.75 -26.22
CA SER A 66 11.02 10.49 -26.65
C SER A 66 9.99 9.39 -26.94
N ALA A 67 8.93 9.29 -26.15
CA ALA A 67 7.89 8.30 -26.35
C ALA A 67 6.91 8.68 -27.49
N ARG A 68 6.72 9.97 -27.78
CA ARG A 68 5.75 10.45 -28.75
C ARG A 68 6.10 10.18 -30.22
N GLN A 69 7.35 9.85 -30.49
CA GLN A 69 7.78 9.44 -31.85
C GLN A 69 7.25 8.04 -32.24
N TYR A 70 6.65 7.29 -31.31
CA TYR A 70 6.04 5.99 -31.57
C TYR A 70 4.51 6.11 -31.58
N PRO A 71 3.81 5.80 -32.69
CA PRO A 71 2.38 6.04 -32.82
C PRO A 71 1.51 5.42 -31.75
N GLU A 72 1.87 4.21 -31.27
CA GLU A 72 1.13 3.48 -30.22
C GLU A 72 1.24 4.18 -28.87
N LEU A 73 2.40 4.75 -28.56
CA LEU A 73 2.63 5.50 -27.33
C LEU A 73 2.06 6.92 -27.44
N ASP A 74 2.19 7.55 -28.61
CA ASP A 74 1.62 8.89 -28.84
C ASP A 74 0.09 8.88 -28.69
N ALA A 75 -0.59 7.82 -29.13
CA ALA A 75 -2.03 7.66 -28.91
C ALA A 75 -2.42 7.71 -27.42
N PHE A 76 -1.59 7.15 -26.53
CA PHE A 76 -1.79 7.27 -25.07
C PHE A 76 -1.64 8.71 -24.61
N TYR A 77 -0.61 9.43 -25.05
CA TYR A 77 -0.35 10.80 -24.61
C TYR A 77 -1.32 11.83 -25.19
N ARG A 78 -1.85 11.60 -26.38
CA ARG A 78 -2.91 12.47 -26.98
C ARG A 78 -4.14 12.56 -26.10
N MET A 79 -4.55 11.47 -25.45
CA MET A 79 -5.68 11.45 -24.53
C MET A 79 -5.55 12.50 -23.39
N PHE A 80 -4.32 12.86 -23.00
CA PHE A 80 -4.05 13.87 -22.00
C PHE A 80 -3.85 15.26 -22.63
N THR A 81 -3.15 15.33 -23.75
CA THR A 81 -2.90 16.59 -24.46
C THR A 81 -4.19 17.25 -24.91
N ASP A 82 -5.16 16.45 -25.40
CA ASP A 82 -6.48 16.91 -25.80
C ASP A 82 -7.28 17.53 -24.65
N ARG A 83 -6.85 17.27 -23.40
CA ARG A 83 -7.40 17.87 -22.17
C ARG A 83 -6.50 18.94 -21.55
N GLY A 84 -5.50 19.41 -22.28
CA GLY A 84 -4.57 20.43 -21.81
C GLY A 84 -3.54 19.94 -20.78
N LEU A 85 -3.40 18.61 -20.60
CA LEU A 85 -2.46 18.02 -19.66
C LEU A 85 -1.14 17.67 -20.36
N LYS A 86 -0.02 18.03 -19.75
CA LYS A 86 1.32 17.62 -20.18
C LYS A 86 1.71 16.35 -19.44
N GLN A 87 1.84 15.26 -20.17
CA GLN A 87 2.23 13.97 -19.61
C GLN A 87 3.47 13.44 -20.31
N LYS A 88 4.29 12.72 -19.56
CA LYS A 88 5.50 12.03 -20.04
C LYS A 88 5.54 10.63 -19.46
N MET A 89 6.35 9.76 -20.05
CA MET A 89 6.64 8.46 -19.47
C MET A 89 7.40 8.61 -18.15
N GLU A 90 6.97 7.87 -17.13
CA GLU A 90 7.60 7.83 -15.82
C GLU A 90 7.75 6.35 -15.40
N ALA A 91 8.63 5.62 -16.10
CA ALA A 91 8.87 4.20 -15.86
C ALA A 91 9.66 3.99 -14.57
N ASN A 92 8.98 4.02 -13.43
CA ASN A 92 9.59 3.85 -12.11
C ASN A 92 9.43 2.44 -11.53
N GLN A 93 8.87 1.52 -12.31
CA GLN A 93 8.69 0.13 -11.92
C GLN A 93 9.82 -0.75 -12.46
N PHE A 94 10.17 -1.82 -11.74
CA PHE A 94 11.13 -2.80 -12.22
C PHE A 94 10.61 -3.54 -13.47
N PRO A 95 11.51 -4.01 -14.36
CA PRO A 95 11.11 -4.66 -15.60
C PRO A 95 10.21 -5.88 -15.39
N SER A 96 10.48 -6.67 -14.34
CA SER A 96 9.65 -7.80 -13.96
C SER A 96 8.18 -7.42 -13.72
N LEU A 97 7.96 -6.21 -13.18
CA LEU A 97 6.64 -5.69 -12.89
C LEU A 97 5.95 -5.16 -14.15
N LEU A 98 6.71 -4.51 -15.03
CA LEU A 98 6.19 -4.09 -16.35
C LEU A 98 5.78 -5.29 -17.20
N MET A 99 6.51 -6.42 -17.10
CA MET A 99 6.12 -7.67 -17.76
C MET A 99 4.80 -8.24 -17.23
N LEU A 100 4.51 -8.11 -15.94
CA LEU A 100 3.20 -8.50 -15.37
C LEU A 100 2.05 -7.65 -15.93
N LEU A 101 2.32 -6.40 -16.33
CA LEU A 101 1.34 -5.54 -16.98
C LEU A 101 1.26 -5.73 -18.50
N ALA A 102 2.20 -6.43 -19.12
CA ALA A 102 2.24 -6.61 -20.56
C ALA A 102 0.90 -7.10 -21.15
N PRO A 103 0.12 -8.01 -20.51
CA PRO A 103 -1.19 -8.39 -21.01
C PRO A 103 -2.17 -7.22 -21.15
N MET A 104 -2.05 -6.16 -20.35
CA MET A 104 -2.91 -4.98 -20.45
C MET A 104 -2.63 -4.15 -21.71
N THR A 105 -1.47 -4.32 -22.31
CA THR A 105 -1.04 -3.56 -23.50
C THR A 105 -1.62 -4.07 -24.81
N VAL A 106 -2.35 -5.19 -24.79
CA VAL A 106 -3.15 -5.68 -25.94
C VAL A 106 -4.40 -4.82 -26.17
N PHE A 107 -4.86 -4.14 -25.13
CA PHE A 107 -5.98 -3.22 -25.20
C PHE A 107 -5.51 -1.83 -25.64
N ALA A 108 -6.37 -1.12 -26.38
CA ALA A 108 -6.17 0.31 -26.61
C ALA A 108 -6.11 1.06 -25.27
N PRO A 109 -5.38 2.17 -25.16
CA PRO A 109 -5.15 2.87 -23.89
C PRO A 109 -6.43 3.17 -23.10
N GLN A 110 -7.49 3.65 -23.75
CA GLN A 110 -8.75 3.95 -23.07
C GLN A 110 -9.44 2.69 -22.53
N THR A 111 -9.45 1.61 -23.30
CA THR A 111 -10.00 0.32 -22.86
C THR A 111 -9.19 -0.24 -21.68
N ALA A 112 -7.86 -0.15 -21.75
CA ALA A 112 -6.97 -0.57 -20.66
C ALA A 112 -7.27 0.21 -19.36
N LYS A 113 -7.52 1.53 -19.42
CA LYS A 113 -7.93 2.35 -18.27
C LYS A 113 -9.26 1.86 -17.66
N VAL A 114 -10.25 1.54 -18.49
CA VAL A 114 -11.54 1.00 -18.00
C VAL A 114 -11.32 -0.33 -17.32
N VAL A 115 -10.59 -1.27 -17.96
CA VAL A 115 -10.29 -2.58 -17.40
C VAL A 115 -9.54 -2.44 -16.08
N TRP A 116 -8.52 -1.58 -16.02
CA TRP A 116 -7.74 -1.33 -14.81
C TRP A 116 -8.59 -0.73 -13.67
N CYS A 117 -9.49 0.19 -13.99
CA CYS A 117 -10.42 0.76 -13.01
C CYS A 117 -11.35 -0.32 -12.42
N VAL A 118 -11.92 -1.18 -13.27
CA VAL A 118 -12.75 -2.32 -12.83
C VAL A 118 -11.95 -3.28 -11.95
N LEU A 119 -10.73 -3.63 -12.35
CA LEU A 119 -9.84 -4.47 -11.54
C LEU A 119 -9.55 -3.84 -10.18
N ASN A 120 -9.30 -2.54 -10.10
CA ASN A 120 -9.08 -1.86 -8.82
C ASN A 120 -10.32 -1.91 -7.91
N LEU A 121 -11.53 -1.83 -8.46
CA LEU A 121 -12.77 -2.03 -7.68
C LEU A 121 -12.90 -3.47 -7.18
N LEU A 122 -12.56 -4.46 -8.02
CA LEU A 122 -12.55 -5.88 -7.63
C LEU A 122 -11.48 -6.15 -6.55
N PHE A 123 -10.28 -5.60 -6.69
CA PHE A 123 -9.25 -5.69 -5.64
C PHE A 123 -9.71 -5.05 -4.33
N THR A 124 -10.41 -3.91 -4.41
CA THR A 124 -10.98 -3.28 -3.22
C THR A 124 -11.99 -4.19 -2.53
N ALA A 125 -12.92 -4.78 -3.27
CA ALA A 125 -13.88 -5.76 -2.73
C ALA A 125 -13.16 -6.97 -2.12
N GLY A 126 -12.12 -7.47 -2.81
CA GLY A 126 -11.28 -8.56 -2.31
C GLY A 126 -10.54 -8.20 -1.03
N ILE A 127 -9.95 -7.00 -0.93
CA ILE A 127 -9.30 -6.51 0.29
C ILE A 127 -10.31 -6.47 1.45
N ILE A 128 -11.50 -5.91 1.22
CA ILE A 128 -12.57 -5.87 2.23
C ILE A 128 -12.90 -7.28 2.71
N PHE A 129 -13.12 -8.21 1.79
CA PHE A 129 -13.39 -9.60 2.14
C PHE A 129 -12.25 -10.24 2.94
N LEU A 130 -11.00 -10.09 2.48
CA LEU A 130 -9.83 -10.68 3.12
C LEU A 130 -9.55 -10.08 4.50
N LEU A 131 -9.71 -8.76 4.66
CA LEU A 131 -9.63 -8.10 5.97
C LEU A 131 -10.66 -8.69 6.93
N ARG A 132 -11.92 -8.87 6.49
CA ARG A 132 -12.96 -9.49 7.33
C ARG A 132 -12.56 -10.90 7.77
N LYS A 133 -12.08 -11.71 6.85
CA LYS A 133 -11.71 -13.10 7.13
C LYS A 133 -10.46 -13.24 8.00
N THR A 134 -9.47 -12.38 7.80
CA THR A 134 -8.15 -12.54 8.43
C THR A 134 -8.07 -11.83 9.79
N PHE A 135 -8.50 -10.57 9.84
CA PHE A 135 -8.28 -9.72 11.01
C PHE A 135 -9.56 -9.30 11.74
N PHE A 136 -10.68 -9.13 11.03
CA PHE A 136 -11.93 -8.61 11.58
C PHE A 136 -12.98 -9.69 11.85
N ALA A 137 -12.64 -10.97 11.85
CA ALA A 137 -13.61 -12.05 11.99
C ALA A 137 -14.50 -11.93 13.25
N LYS A 138 -13.91 -11.43 14.36
CA LYS A 138 -14.62 -11.25 15.65
C LYS A 138 -15.06 -9.81 15.91
N THR A 139 -14.85 -8.87 14.96
CA THR A 139 -15.24 -7.47 15.12
C THR A 139 -16.73 -7.31 14.89
N ASP A 140 -17.38 -6.45 15.69
CA ASP A 140 -18.79 -6.08 15.49
C ASP A 140 -19.03 -5.60 14.05
N ALA A 141 -20.21 -5.90 13.52
CA ALA A 141 -20.55 -5.57 12.14
C ALA A 141 -20.53 -4.05 11.89
N PHE A 142 -20.99 -3.25 12.86
CA PHE A 142 -20.97 -1.80 12.77
C PHE A 142 -19.54 -1.27 12.69
N ASP A 143 -18.66 -1.70 13.59
CA ASP A 143 -17.27 -1.24 13.65
C ASP A 143 -16.51 -1.61 12.37
N TYR A 144 -16.78 -2.81 11.86
CA TYR A 144 -16.21 -3.24 10.59
C TYR A 144 -16.70 -2.39 9.40
N CYS A 145 -18.02 -2.22 9.27
CA CYS A 145 -18.60 -1.39 8.22
C CYS A 145 -18.13 0.06 8.31
N ALA A 146 -18.07 0.63 9.51
CA ALA A 146 -17.57 1.99 9.72
C ALA A 146 -16.11 2.13 9.29
N ALA A 147 -15.24 1.17 9.65
CA ALA A 147 -13.84 1.17 9.25
C ALA A 147 -13.67 1.08 7.72
N VAL A 148 -14.44 0.21 7.06
CA VAL A 148 -14.42 0.05 5.59
C VAL A 148 -14.95 1.31 4.90
N LEU A 149 -16.07 1.85 5.35
CA LEU A 149 -16.65 3.06 4.77
C LEU A 149 -15.72 4.27 4.97
N LEU A 150 -15.09 4.39 6.13
CA LEU A 150 -14.09 5.44 6.40
C LEU A 150 -12.88 5.32 5.46
N MET A 151 -12.39 4.10 5.21
CA MET A 151 -11.33 3.86 4.23
C MET A 151 -11.72 4.37 2.85
N ILE A 152 -12.91 3.97 2.36
CA ILE A 152 -13.38 4.32 1.01
C ILE A 152 -13.71 5.82 0.90
N ALA A 153 -14.28 6.42 1.94
CA ALA A 153 -14.60 7.85 1.99
C ALA A 153 -13.35 8.73 1.98
N GLY A 154 -12.21 8.18 2.43
CA GLY A 154 -10.97 8.93 2.59
C GLY A 154 -10.34 9.39 1.28
N THR A 155 -9.68 10.54 1.32
CA THR A 155 -8.89 11.09 0.20
C THR A 155 -7.84 10.10 -0.34
N PRO A 156 -7.11 9.32 0.49
CA PRO A 156 -6.15 8.34 0.01
C PRO A 156 -6.77 7.33 -0.95
N PHE A 157 -7.89 6.71 -0.58
CA PHE A 157 -8.56 5.73 -1.43
C PHE A 157 -9.06 6.35 -2.74
N ARG A 158 -9.70 7.53 -2.66
CA ARG A 158 -10.15 8.25 -3.85
C ARG A 158 -8.99 8.55 -4.81
N ASN A 159 -7.87 9.03 -4.28
CA ASN A 159 -6.70 9.34 -5.09
C ASN A 159 -6.07 8.05 -5.64
N GLN A 160 -5.99 6.98 -4.84
CA GLN A 160 -5.50 5.67 -5.28
C GLN A 160 -6.28 5.14 -6.49
N LEU A 161 -7.61 5.19 -6.42
CA LEU A 161 -8.48 4.80 -7.52
C LEU A 161 -8.32 5.76 -8.71
N GLY A 162 -8.29 7.07 -8.42
CA GLY A 162 -8.28 8.12 -9.43
C GLY A 162 -6.99 8.24 -10.22
N VAL A 163 -5.83 7.97 -9.63
CA VAL A 163 -4.55 7.96 -10.37
C VAL A 163 -4.23 6.58 -10.97
N GLY A 164 -4.99 5.55 -10.60
CA GLY A 164 -4.80 4.19 -11.12
C GLY A 164 -3.53 3.51 -10.61
N GLN A 165 -3.05 3.88 -9.43
CA GLN A 165 -1.86 3.29 -8.81
C GLN A 165 -2.02 1.81 -8.48
N HIS A 166 -0.89 1.13 -8.30
CA HIS A 166 -0.82 -0.32 -8.11
C HIS A 166 -0.99 -0.77 -6.65
N THR A 167 -1.21 0.14 -5.71
CA THR A 167 -1.23 -0.21 -4.29
C THR A 167 -2.43 -1.09 -3.92
N LEU A 168 -3.61 -0.88 -4.52
CA LEU A 168 -4.77 -1.79 -4.35
C LEU A 168 -4.45 -3.20 -4.86
N PHE A 169 -3.87 -3.29 -6.04
CA PHE A 169 -3.43 -4.54 -6.64
C PHE A 169 -2.42 -5.26 -5.74
N ALA A 170 -1.32 -4.60 -5.40
CA ALA A 170 -0.26 -5.18 -4.59
C ALA A 170 -0.74 -5.57 -3.19
N PHE A 171 -1.53 -4.72 -2.54
CA PHE A 171 -2.05 -4.99 -1.21
C PHE A 171 -3.08 -6.12 -1.19
N PHE A 172 -3.91 -6.23 -2.24
CA PHE A 172 -4.83 -7.37 -2.38
C PHE A 172 -4.05 -8.69 -2.42
N PHE A 173 -3.03 -8.82 -3.27
CA PHE A 173 -2.24 -10.04 -3.34
C PHE A 173 -1.45 -10.31 -2.08
N PHE A 174 -0.96 -9.27 -1.40
CA PHE A 174 -0.35 -9.44 -0.09
C PHE A 174 -1.35 -10.00 0.94
N MET A 175 -2.55 -9.43 1.02
CA MET A 175 -3.62 -9.92 1.91
C MET A 175 -4.07 -11.33 1.55
N LEU A 176 -4.09 -11.67 0.27
CA LEU A 176 -4.40 -13.02 -0.20
C LEU A 176 -3.30 -14.01 0.24
N ALA A 177 -2.02 -13.63 0.16
CA ALA A 177 -0.93 -14.42 0.69
C ALA A 177 -1.08 -14.67 2.19
N VAL A 178 -1.41 -13.64 2.99
CA VAL A 178 -1.67 -13.76 4.44
C VAL A 178 -2.84 -14.70 4.71
N TYR A 179 -3.92 -14.60 3.95
CA TYR A 179 -5.08 -15.47 4.08
C TYR A 179 -4.76 -16.94 3.73
N LEU A 180 -4.03 -17.17 2.64
CA LEU A 180 -3.60 -18.50 2.21
C LEU A 180 -2.59 -19.15 3.15
N ASP A 181 -1.71 -18.36 3.77
CA ASP A 181 -0.80 -18.84 4.82
C ASP A 181 -1.60 -19.37 6.03
N GLY A 182 -2.66 -18.67 6.41
CA GLY A 182 -3.61 -19.10 7.43
C GLY A 182 -3.01 -19.24 8.83
N SER A 183 -3.72 -20.00 9.68
CA SER A 183 -3.32 -20.23 11.08
C SER A 183 -2.41 -21.47 11.25
N GLN A 184 -1.98 -22.11 10.18
CA GLN A 184 -1.17 -23.34 10.29
C GLN A 184 0.30 -23.00 10.60
N PRO A 185 0.84 -23.45 11.76
CA PRO A 185 2.16 -22.99 12.20
C PRO A 185 3.32 -23.57 11.41
N ASP A 186 3.29 -24.83 10.98
CA ASP A 186 4.55 -25.52 10.67
C ASP A 186 4.86 -25.76 9.19
N CYS A 187 3.93 -26.23 8.37
CA CYS A 187 4.18 -26.47 6.94
C CYS A 187 2.96 -26.19 6.08
N LEU A 188 3.17 -25.47 4.97
CA LEU A 188 2.16 -25.35 3.91
C LEU A 188 2.20 -26.59 3.01
N SER A 189 1.04 -27.03 2.54
CA SER A 189 1.01 -28.00 1.44
C SER A 189 1.70 -27.44 0.20
N PRO A 190 2.26 -28.25 -0.70
CA PRO A 190 2.99 -27.77 -1.88
C PRO A 190 2.18 -26.76 -2.70
N GLY A 191 0.90 -27.02 -2.94
CA GLY A 191 0.02 -26.11 -3.68
C GLY A 191 -0.19 -24.77 -2.98
N ARG A 192 -0.36 -24.76 -1.65
CA ARG A 192 -0.44 -23.53 -0.86
C ARG A 192 0.86 -22.74 -0.85
N SER A 193 2.01 -23.42 -0.72
CA SER A 193 3.34 -22.80 -0.77
C SER A 193 3.54 -22.06 -2.10
N ILE A 194 3.20 -22.71 -3.22
CA ILE A 194 3.25 -22.09 -4.56
C ILE A 194 2.30 -20.89 -4.62
N ALA A 195 1.06 -21.03 -4.16
CA ALA A 195 0.07 -19.95 -4.19
C ALA A 195 0.52 -18.75 -3.36
N VAL A 196 1.06 -18.96 -2.15
CA VAL A 196 1.62 -17.88 -1.30
C VAL A 196 2.80 -17.22 -2.00
N SER A 197 3.73 -18.00 -2.60
CA SER A 197 4.87 -17.47 -3.34
C SER A 197 4.44 -16.61 -4.52
N LEU A 198 3.46 -17.05 -5.30
CA LEU A 198 2.91 -16.30 -6.43
C LEU A 198 2.20 -15.01 -5.97
N CYS A 199 1.43 -15.08 -4.88
CA CYS A 199 0.79 -13.89 -4.32
C CYS A 199 1.83 -12.87 -3.82
N LEU A 200 2.90 -13.32 -3.15
CA LEU A 200 3.99 -12.45 -2.73
C LEU A 200 4.71 -11.85 -3.94
N PHE A 201 5.03 -12.66 -4.94
CA PHE A 201 5.64 -12.22 -6.19
C PHE A 201 4.84 -11.08 -6.82
N VAL A 202 3.52 -11.26 -7.00
CA VAL A 202 2.64 -10.22 -7.56
C VAL A 202 2.54 -9.01 -6.63
N SER A 203 2.53 -9.20 -5.30
CA SER A 203 2.43 -8.12 -4.33
C SER A 203 3.62 -7.15 -4.37
N TYR A 204 4.80 -7.62 -4.75
CA TYR A 204 5.99 -6.77 -4.90
C TYR A 204 5.89 -5.76 -6.04
N PHE A 205 4.78 -5.74 -6.78
CA PHE A 205 4.50 -4.66 -7.72
C PHE A 205 4.57 -3.27 -7.05
N LYS A 206 4.19 -3.19 -5.79
CA LYS A 206 4.41 -2.01 -4.95
C LYS A 206 5.41 -2.34 -3.84
N TYR A 207 6.64 -2.68 -4.25
CA TYR A 207 7.69 -3.12 -3.32
C TYR A 207 7.96 -2.13 -2.19
N THR A 208 7.78 -0.83 -2.42
CA THR A 208 7.91 0.19 -1.37
C THR A 208 6.98 -0.07 -0.19
N LEU A 209 5.76 -0.55 -0.44
CA LEU A 209 4.81 -0.93 0.61
C LEU A 209 5.03 -2.37 1.08
N THR A 210 5.13 -3.31 0.15
CA THR A 210 4.98 -4.73 0.47
C THR A 210 6.29 -5.42 0.86
N ALA A 211 7.47 -4.90 0.48
CA ALA A 211 8.73 -5.47 0.93
C ALA A 211 8.92 -5.36 2.46
N PRO A 212 8.67 -4.22 3.13
CA PRO A 212 8.65 -4.21 4.60
C PRO A 212 7.59 -5.12 5.20
N LEU A 213 6.43 -5.24 4.56
CA LEU A 213 5.37 -6.16 5.02
C LEU A 213 5.77 -7.63 4.90
N ALA A 214 6.71 -7.98 4.02
CA ALA A 214 7.22 -9.35 3.89
C ALA A 214 7.90 -9.85 5.18
N LEU A 215 8.31 -8.98 6.10
CA LEU A 215 8.77 -9.37 7.44
C LEU A 215 7.71 -10.15 8.23
N TYR A 216 6.42 -9.99 7.92
CA TYR A 216 5.36 -10.85 8.44
C TYR A 216 5.59 -12.33 8.07
N PHE A 217 5.97 -12.60 6.83
CA PHE A 217 6.27 -13.96 6.36
C PHE A 217 7.61 -14.49 6.89
N LEU A 218 8.58 -13.60 7.14
CA LEU A 218 9.81 -13.94 7.84
C LEU A 218 9.50 -14.41 9.28
N TYR A 219 8.65 -13.70 10.01
CA TYR A 219 8.13 -14.10 11.31
C TYR A 219 7.43 -15.46 11.26
N ARG A 220 6.63 -15.71 10.21
CA ARG A 220 5.95 -16.98 9.95
C ARG A 220 6.88 -18.09 9.47
N LYS A 221 8.21 -17.84 9.38
CA LYS A 221 9.24 -18.77 8.88
C LYS A 221 9.00 -19.25 7.45
N ARG A 222 8.36 -18.43 6.61
CA ARG A 222 8.06 -18.72 5.21
C ARG A 222 9.22 -18.31 4.29
N TYR A 223 10.44 -18.71 4.64
CA TYR A 223 11.67 -18.34 3.91
C TYR A 223 11.66 -18.81 2.47
N LYS A 224 11.13 -20.01 2.22
CA LYS A 224 11.01 -20.59 0.87
C LYS A 224 10.09 -19.75 0.00
N GLU A 225 8.93 -19.35 0.51
CA GLU A 225 7.94 -18.59 -0.20
C GLU A 225 8.47 -17.19 -0.56
N ILE A 226 9.19 -16.54 0.35
CA ILE A 226 9.87 -15.27 0.10
C ILE A 226 10.95 -15.46 -0.97
N ALA A 227 11.82 -16.48 -0.82
CA ALA A 227 12.90 -16.73 -1.76
C ALA A 227 12.37 -17.01 -3.17
N LEU A 228 11.34 -17.84 -3.32
CA LEU A 228 10.70 -18.13 -4.61
C LEU A 228 10.08 -16.90 -5.25
N SER A 229 9.44 -16.03 -4.45
CA SER A 229 8.85 -14.78 -4.96
C SER A 229 9.93 -13.83 -5.48
N VAL A 230 11.04 -13.67 -4.77
CA VAL A 230 12.18 -12.85 -5.20
C VAL A 230 12.85 -13.44 -6.43
N LEU A 231 13.04 -14.76 -6.46
CA LEU A 231 13.63 -15.46 -7.61
C LEU A 231 12.79 -15.23 -8.88
N GLY A 232 11.47 -15.23 -8.77
CA GLY A 232 10.58 -14.90 -9.89
C GLY A 232 10.87 -13.50 -10.48
N HIS A 233 11.10 -12.50 -9.64
CA HIS A 233 11.49 -11.16 -10.10
C HIS A 233 12.87 -11.14 -10.76
N VAL A 234 13.83 -11.87 -10.20
CA VAL A 234 15.18 -12.00 -10.80
C VAL A 234 15.08 -12.60 -12.20
N ILE A 235 14.34 -13.71 -12.35
CA ILE A 235 14.16 -14.38 -13.63
C ILE A 235 13.48 -13.45 -14.66
N LEU A 236 12.36 -12.80 -14.29
CA LEU A 236 11.69 -11.90 -15.23
C LEU A 236 12.53 -10.67 -15.57
N THR A 237 13.31 -10.15 -14.62
CA THR A 237 14.22 -9.04 -14.90
C THR A 237 15.31 -9.46 -15.89
N GLU A 238 15.85 -10.67 -15.76
CA GLU A 238 16.84 -11.21 -16.71
C GLU A 238 16.23 -11.44 -18.09
N ILE A 239 15.00 -11.97 -18.17
CA ILE A 239 14.27 -12.09 -19.44
C ILE A 239 14.11 -10.72 -20.10
N ALA A 240 13.73 -9.69 -19.35
CA ALA A 240 13.61 -8.33 -19.86
C ALA A 240 14.97 -7.74 -20.27
N SER A 241 16.05 -8.07 -19.55
CA SER A 241 17.44 -7.71 -19.87
C SER A 241 17.83 -8.24 -21.25
N ILE A 242 17.64 -9.53 -21.49
CA ILE A 242 17.87 -10.17 -22.78
C ILE A 242 16.99 -9.59 -23.87
N TRP A 243 15.68 -9.36 -23.57
CA TRP A 243 14.71 -8.84 -24.51
C TRP A 243 15.05 -7.46 -25.04
N LEU A 244 15.61 -6.58 -24.20
CA LEU A 244 16.04 -5.22 -24.54
C LEU A 244 17.52 -5.12 -24.97
N GLY A 245 18.32 -6.19 -24.82
CA GLY A 245 19.76 -6.15 -25.06
C GLY A 245 20.51 -5.25 -24.07
N LYS A 246 20.02 -5.14 -22.85
CA LYS A 246 20.62 -4.33 -21.75
C LYS A 246 21.18 -5.24 -20.68
N SER A 247 22.12 -4.78 -19.86
CA SER A 247 22.63 -5.57 -18.75
C SER A 247 21.62 -5.70 -17.61
N PHE A 248 21.65 -6.81 -16.87
CA PHE A 248 20.82 -7.01 -15.67
C PHE A 248 20.98 -5.86 -14.65
N ILE A 249 22.23 -5.42 -14.43
CA ILE A 249 22.51 -4.32 -13.50
C ILE A 249 21.86 -3.00 -13.95
N TYR A 250 21.86 -2.74 -15.27
CA TYR A 250 21.15 -1.58 -15.82
C TYR A 250 19.64 -1.69 -15.52
N MET A 251 19.04 -2.85 -15.73
CA MET A 251 17.62 -3.08 -15.51
C MET A 251 17.19 -2.92 -14.03
N ILE A 252 18.11 -3.03 -13.10
CA ILE A 252 17.88 -2.73 -11.68
C ILE A 252 18.07 -1.24 -11.38
N LYS A 253 19.12 -0.61 -11.95
CA LYS A 253 19.46 0.78 -11.62
C LYS A 253 18.56 1.80 -12.30
N ALA A 254 18.13 1.55 -13.54
CA ALA A 254 17.39 2.51 -14.33
C ALA A 254 16.05 2.91 -13.70
N PRO A 255 15.16 1.99 -13.25
CA PRO A 255 13.92 2.35 -12.56
C PRO A 255 14.17 3.10 -11.25
N LEU A 256 15.22 2.76 -10.52
CA LEU A 256 15.57 3.49 -9.28
C LEU A 256 15.99 4.94 -9.57
N GLY A 257 16.67 5.18 -10.69
CA GLY A 257 16.99 6.52 -11.15
C GLY A 257 15.74 7.37 -11.45
N VAL A 258 14.76 6.79 -12.12
CA VAL A 258 13.46 7.46 -12.37
C VAL A 258 12.71 7.69 -11.05
N ALA A 259 12.64 6.67 -10.18
CA ALA A 259 11.95 6.76 -8.90
C ALA A 259 12.57 7.83 -7.97
N SER A 260 13.91 7.98 -7.95
CA SER A 260 14.58 8.97 -7.12
C SER A 260 14.26 10.40 -7.54
N ALA A 261 14.08 10.66 -8.82
CA ALA A 261 13.65 11.97 -9.32
C ALA A 261 12.24 12.34 -8.84
N LEU A 262 11.33 11.34 -8.79
CA LEU A 262 9.96 11.53 -8.32
C LEU A 262 9.87 11.67 -6.78
N ALA A 263 10.77 11.04 -6.05
CA ALA A 263 10.79 11.10 -4.57
C ALA A 263 11.05 12.52 -4.04
N ALA A 264 11.70 13.39 -4.81
CA ALA A 264 11.95 14.79 -4.45
C ALA A 264 10.64 15.60 -4.23
N GLU A 265 9.49 15.13 -4.77
CA GLU A 265 8.20 15.81 -4.60
C GLU A 265 7.58 15.62 -3.20
N GLY A 266 8.14 14.73 -2.38
CA GLY A 266 7.85 14.60 -0.96
C GLY A 266 6.51 13.93 -0.60
N GLY A 267 6.52 13.31 0.57
CA GLY A 267 5.40 12.70 1.28
C GLY A 267 5.48 13.05 2.76
N ILE A 268 5.17 12.08 3.62
CA ILE A 268 5.46 12.15 5.07
C ILE A 268 6.48 11.07 5.49
N ASP A 269 7.22 10.53 4.54
CA ASP A 269 8.25 9.52 4.76
C ASP A 269 9.54 10.11 5.36
N LEU A 270 10.49 9.23 5.70
CA LEU A 270 11.78 9.64 6.29
C LEU A 270 12.58 10.58 5.39
N GLY A 271 12.37 10.54 4.08
CA GLY A 271 13.02 11.46 3.13
C GLY A 271 12.66 12.91 3.37
N VAL A 272 11.45 13.20 3.83
CA VAL A 272 10.99 14.55 4.18
C VAL A 272 11.69 15.09 5.43
N LEU A 273 11.96 14.20 6.41
CA LEU A 273 12.58 14.59 7.68
C LEU A 273 14.11 14.70 7.60
N PHE A 274 14.74 13.72 6.97
CA PHE A 274 16.21 13.56 7.03
C PHE A 274 16.89 13.92 5.72
N GLY A 275 16.18 13.88 4.59
CA GLY A 275 16.73 14.12 3.27
C GLY A 275 17.77 13.09 2.81
N GLY A 276 18.01 13.01 1.52
CA GLY A 276 19.12 12.30 0.88
C GLY A 276 19.55 10.98 1.50
N THR A 277 20.87 10.76 1.61
CA THR A 277 21.46 9.51 2.12
C THR A 277 21.10 9.20 3.58
N ALA A 278 20.89 10.23 4.42
CA ALA A 278 20.57 10.03 5.82
C ALA A 278 19.24 9.27 6.00
N SER A 279 18.24 9.51 5.15
CA SER A 279 16.96 8.81 5.20
C SER A 279 17.10 7.30 4.96
N TYR A 280 17.99 6.88 4.04
CA TYR A 280 18.26 5.47 3.78
C TYR A 280 18.96 4.78 4.95
N VAL A 281 19.91 5.47 5.60
CA VAL A 281 20.58 4.93 6.80
C VAL A 281 19.58 4.74 7.94
N VAL A 282 18.75 5.74 8.20
CA VAL A 282 17.70 5.64 9.23
C VAL A 282 16.70 4.54 8.89
N ALA A 283 16.26 4.45 7.64
CA ALA A 283 15.35 3.39 7.19
C ALA A 283 15.96 1.99 7.38
N PHE A 284 17.24 1.82 7.07
CA PHE A 284 17.96 0.56 7.28
C PHE A 284 18.02 0.18 8.77
N VAL A 285 18.39 1.11 9.64
CA VAL A 285 18.43 0.87 11.10
C VAL A 285 17.05 0.47 11.62
N ILE A 286 15.99 1.16 11.20
CA ILE A 286 14.62 0.82 11.58
C ILE A 286 14.25 -0.58 11.06
N ALA A 287 14.60 -0.91 9.81
CA ALA A 287 14.32 -2.22 9.25
C ALA A 287 15.00 -3.35 10.03
N VAL A 288 16.24 -3.14 10.50
CA VAL A 288 16.96 -4.08 11.38
C VAL A 288 16.22 -4.24 12.72
N ILE A 289 15.78 -3.13 13.33
CA ILE A 289 15.01 -3.16 14.58
C ILE A 289 13.69 -3.91 14.39
N LEU A 290 12.96 -3.63 13.32
CA LEU A 290 11.70 -4.31 13.01
C LEU A 290 11.90 -5.81 12.77
N THR A 291 12.99 -6.20 12.11
CA THR A 291 13.36 -7.62 11.93
C THR A 291 13.61 -8.28 13.28
N ALA A 292 14.37 -7.63 14.17
CA ALA A 292 14.62 -8.14 15.51
C ALA A 292 13.33 -8.25 16.34
N VAL A 293 12.42 -7.28 16.22
CA VAL A 293 11.09 -7.34 16.85
C VAL A 293 10.28 -8.50 16.27
N ALA A 294 10.23 -8.65 14.94
CA ALA A 294 9.47 -9.70 14.28
C ALA A 294 9.94 -11.10 14.70
N VAL A 295 11.24 -11.31 14.77
CA VAL A 295 11.83 -12.63 15.17
C VAL A 295 11.54 -12.98 16.63
N ARG A 296 11.39 -11.99 17.50
CA ARG A 296 11.14 -12.19 18.93
C ARG A 296 9.67 -12.24 19.33
N LEU A 297 8.75 -11.88 18.44
CA LEU A 297 7.32 -11.99 18.71
C LEU A 297 6.90 -13.47 18.79
N HIS A 298 6.03 -13.78 19.76
CA HIS A 298 5.51 -15.14 19.94
C HIS A 298 4.21 -15.37 19.13
N ALA A 299 3.87 -16.63 18.96
CA ALA A 299 2.61 -17.02 18.33
C ALA A 299 1.40 -16.30 18.98
N GLY A 300 0.47 -15.82 18.15
CA GLY A 300 -0.71 -15.07 18.59
C GLY A 300 -0.56 -13.54 18.55
N GLN A 301 0.63 -13.03 18.19
CA GLN A 301 0.91 -11.59 18.09
C GLN A 301 0.98 -11.10 16.64
N GLU A 302 0.61 -11.94 15.67
CA GLU A 302 0.70 -11.68 14.24
C GLU A 302 -0.06 -10.41 13.81
N LYS A 303 -1.21 -10.15 14.44
CA LYS A 303 -2.01 -8.96 14.14
C LYS A 303 -1.28 -7.68 14.53
N LEU A 304 -0.67 -7.68 15.71
CA LEU A 304 0.11 -6.53 16.19
C LEU A 304 1.34 -6.28 15.31
N LEU A 305 2.06 -7.35 14.97
CA LEU A 305 3.19 -7.26 14.03
C LEU A 305 2.75 -6.68 12.69
N PHE A 306 1.67 -7.19 12.12
CA PHE A 306 1.15 -6.71 10.84
C PHE A 306 0.82 -5.22 10.87
N ALA A 307 0.16 -4.75 11.95
CA ALA A 307 -0.16 -3.34 12.12
C ALA A 307 1.10 -2.46 12.23
N VAL A 308 2.08 -2.89 13.02
CA VAL A 308 3.37 -2.18 13.16
C VAL A 308 4.08 -2.12 11.82
N LEU A 309 4.11 -3.22 11.06
CA LEU A 309 4.74 -3.25 9.75
C LEU A 309 4.04 -2.33 8.73
N ILE A 310 2.71 -2.26 8.72
CA ILE A 310 1.99 -1.29 7.87
C ILE A 310 2.39 0.14 8.22
N LEU A 311 2.40 0.48 9.50
CA LEU A 311 2.76 1.83 9.93
C LEU A 311 4.17 2.21 9.48
N TRP A 312 5.14 1.33 9.70
CA TRP A 312 6.53 1.58 9.29
C TRP A 312 6.72 1.55 7.77
N SER A 313 6.03 0.68 7.04
CA SER A 313 6.18 0.60 5.59
C SER A 313 5.88 1.94 4.90
N LEU A 314 4.89 2.69 5.42
CA LEU A 314 4.49 3.98 4.86
C LEU A 314 5.47 5.13 5.11
N ILE A 315 6.46 4.95 5.98
CA ILE A 315 7.47 5.98 6.31
C ILE A 315 8.91 5.58 6.02
N LEU A 316 9.19 4.27 5.87
CA LEU A 316 10.54 3.79 5.53
C LEU A 316 10.98 4.20 4.13
N THR A 317 10.04 4.29 3.20
CA THR A 317 10.28 4.60 1.81
C THR A 317 9.28 5.65 1.34
N TYR A 318 9.57 6.26 0.19
CA TYR A 318 8.69 7.24 -0.42
C TYR A 318 7.28 6.70 -0.67
N HIS A 319 6.30 7.40 -0.10
CA HIS A 319 4.87 7.17 -0.32
C HIS A 319 4.13 8.49 -0.50
N ARG A 320 3.19 8.51 -1.44
CA ARG A 320 2.20 9.59 -1.57
C ARG A 320 0.95 9.28 -0.74
N THR A 321 0.14 10.28 -0.54
CA THR A 321 -1.09 10.19 0.26
C THR A 321 -2.04 9.07 -0.15
N TYR A 322 -2.05 8.69 -1.42
CA TYR A 322 -2.91 7.62 -1.93
C TYR A 322 -2.55 6.22 -1.37
N ASP A 323 -1.33 5.99 -0.91
CA ASP A 323 -0.94 4.71 -0.31
C ASP A 323 -1.49 4.53 1.12
N PHE A 324 -1.89 5.60 1.79
CA PHE A 324 -2.31 5.57 3.18
C PHE A 324 -3.68 4.94 3.44
N PHE A 325 -4.44 4.57 2.42
CA PHE A 325 -5.70 3.83 2.62
C PHE A 325 -5.49 2.50 3.37
N VAL A 326 -4.31 1.90 3.28
CA VAL A 326 -3.97 0.65 3.99
C VAL A 326 -3.99 0.79 5.52
N LEU A 327 -3.99 2.01 6.06
CA LEU A 327 -4.13 2.26 7.50
C LEU A 327 -5.43 1.68 8.07
N SER A 328 -6.47 1.50 7.26
CA SER A 328 -7.70 0.84 7.69
C SER A 328 -7.45 -0.56 8.24
N ALA A 329 -6.45 -1.27 7.72
CA ALA A 329 -6.07 -2.59 8.20
C ALA A 329 -5.47 -2.55 9.61
N VAL A 330 -4.91 -1.42 10.05
CA VAL A 330 -4.33 -1.23 11.40
C VAL A 330 -5.42 -1.18 12.48
N ALA A 331 -6.61 -0.72 12.14
CA ALA A 331 -7.74 -0.59 13.06
C ALA A 331 -8.09 -1.91 13.78
N THR A 332 -7.81 -3.06 13.14
CA THR A 332 -8.11 -4.39 13.68
C THR A 332 -7.36 -4.72 14.96
N VAL A 333 -6.16 -4.16 15.09
CA VAL A 333 -5.26 -4.46 16.22
C VAL A 333 -5.82 -3.93 17.53
N PHE A 334 -6.63 -2.88 17.47
CA PHE A 334 -7.18 -2.23 18.65
C PHE A 334 -8.37 -2.95 19.27
N GLY A 335 -9.06 -3.80 18.48
CA GLY A 335 -10.33 -4.39 18.91
C GLY A 335 -10.24 -5.41 20.06
N GLY A 336 -9.24 -6.28 20.05
CA GLY A 336 -9.15 -7.40 21.00
C GLY A 336 -7.86 -7.41 21.83
N THR A 337 -6.73 -7.42 21.18
CA THR A 337 -5.43 -7.74 21.82
C THR A 337 -4.98 -6.71 22.85
N LEU A 338 -5.31 -5.41 22.66
CA LEU A 338 -4.91 -4.35 23.59
C LEU A 338 -5.82 -4.27 24.82
N ALA A 339 -7.12 -4.53 24.66
CA ALA A 339 -8.06 -4.56 25.81
C ALA A 339 -7.69 -5.67 26.80
N GLU A 340 -7.34 -6.84 26.29
CA GLU A 340 -6.93 -7.98 27.11
C GLU A 340 -5.60 -7.73 27.85
N SER A 341 -4.69 -6.95 27.23
CA SER A 341 -3.33 -6.77 27.75
C SER A 341 -3.15 -5.55 28.67
N TYR A 342 -3.86 -4.45 28.44
CA TYR A 342 -3.62 -3.14 29.07
C TYR A 342 -4.86 -2.48 29.67
N GLY A 343 -6.02 -3.09 29.53
CA GLY A 343 -7.30 -2.57 30.02
C GLY A 343 -7.91 -1.45 29.17
N GLU A 344 -9.17 -1.17 29.45
CA GLU A 344 -10.05 -0.31 28.64
C GLU A 344 -9.57 1.14 28.51
N LYS A 345 -8.92 1.72 29.51
CA LYS A 345 -8.43 3.11 29.45
C LYS A 345 -7.34 3.30 28.38
N VAL A 346 -6.37 2.39 28.35
CA VAL A 346 -5.27 2.44 27.36
C VAL A 346 -5.79 2.16 25.97
N LYS A 347 -6.68 1.17 25.82
CA LYS A 347 -7.36 0.88 24.56
C LYS A 347 -8.09 2.12 24.04
N ASN A 348 -8.90 2.77 24.86
CA ASN A 348 -9.68 3.93 24.44
C ASN A 348 -8.80 5.13 24.06
N ALA A 349 -7.70 5.37 24.80
CA ALA A 349 -6.75 6.44 24.44
C ALA A 349 -6.09 6.18 23.07
N LEU A 350 -5.66 4.94 22.82
CA LEU A 350 -5.07 4.57 21.52
C LEU A 350 -6.07 4.60 20.38
N LEU A 351 -7.31 4.18 20.61
CA LEU A 351 -8.39 4.30 19.61
C LEU A 351 -8.68 5.77 19.27
N CYS A 352 -8.76 6.66 20.27
CA CYS A 352 -8.92 8.09 20.02
C CYS A 352 -7.77 8.64 19.18
N TRP A 353 -6.52 8.31 19.52
CA TRP A 353 -5.36 8.75 18.74
C TRP A 353 -5.39 8.19 17.31
N TYR A 354 -5.77 6.93 17.15
CA TYR A 354 -5.89 6.31 15.83
C TYR A 354 -6.97 7.00 14.98
N VAL A 355 -8.13 7.33 15.55
CA VAL A 355 -9.17 8.10 14.85
C VAL A 355 -8.66 9.48 14.45
N ILE A 356 -7.94 10.18 15.33
CA ILE A 356 -7.30 11.47 15.01
C ILE A 356 -6.31 11.30 13.84
N LEU A 357 -5.47 10.25 13.88
CA LEU A 357 -4.55 9.93 12.78
C LEU A 357 -5.27 9.69 11.46
N LEU A 358 -6.33 8.87 11.45
CA LEU A 358 -7.12 8.60 10.25
C LEU A 358 -7.74 9.86 9.67
N VAL A 359 -8.35 10.69 10.53
CA VAL A 359 -8.94 11.96 10.11
C VAL A 359 -7.87 12.90 9.58
N ALA A 360 -6.73 13.03 10.26
CA ALA A 360 -5.64 13.87 9.82
C ALA A 360 -5.08 13.43 8.46
N VAL A 361 -4.83 12.14 8.26
CA VAL A 361 -4.29 11.61 7.00
C VAL A 361 -5.35 11.58 5.90
N TYR A 362 -6.59 11.16 6.20
CA TYR A 362 -7.61 10.96 5.19
C TYR A 362 -8.26 12.26 4.70
N PHE A 363 -8.32 13.27 5.55
CA PHE A 363 -9.01 14.52 5.24
C PHE A 363 -8.13 15.74 5.42
N GLY A 364 -7.20 15.73 6.38
CA GLY A 364 -6.39 16.88 6.75
C GLY A 364 -5.50 17.39 5.63
N LEU A 365 -4.79 16.49 4.94
CA LEU A 365 -3.91 16.87 3.83
C LEU A 365 -4.66 17.53 2.68
N ARG A 366 -5.91 17.16 2.46
CA ARG A 366 -6.77 17.80 1.47
C ARG A 366 -7.14 19.23 1.87
N LEU A 367 -7.51 19.44 3.13
CA LEU A 367 -7.90 20.76 3.64
C LEU A 367 -6.75 21.76 3.57
N PHE A 368 -5.53 21.31 3.85
CA PHE A 368 -4.34 22.14 3.88
C PHE A 368 -3.55 22.15 2.55
N ASN A 369 -4.12 21.59 1.49
CA ASN A 369 -3.54 21.55 0.15
C ASN A 369 -2.09 21.04 0.12
N GLU A 370 -1.78 20.06 0.96
CA GLU A 370 -0.46 19.40 1.10
C GLU A 370 0.72 20.38 1.33
N ASN A 371 0.46 21.53 1.97
CA ASN A 371 1.54 22.44 2.32
C ASN A 371 2.50 21.83 3.36
N THR A 372 3.73 22.37 3.43
CA THR A 372 4.77 21.83 4.30
C THR A 372 4.38 21.76 5.77
N VAL A 373 3.65 22.76 6.29
CA VAL A 373 3.21 22.81 7.70
C VAL A 373 2.23 21.67 8.00
N SER A 374 1.25 21.44 7.11
CA SER A 374 0.28 20.34 7.30
C SER A 374 0.95 18.97 7.17
N LYS A 375 1.92 18.79 6.26
CA LYS A 375 2.71 17.55 6.17
C LYS A 375 3.47 17.28 7.46
N ILE A 376 4.14 18.28 8.03
CA ILE A 376 4.86 18.14 9.30
C ILE A 376 3.89 17.79 10.43
N ALA A 377 2.76 18.48 10.57
CA ALA A 377 1.79 18.24 11.63
C ALA A 377 1.19 16.83 11.55
N VAL A 378 0.76 16.41 10.36
CA VAL A 378 0.25 15.05 10.13
C VAL A 378 1.35 14.03 10.34
N GLY A 379 2.56 14.30 9.87
CA GLY A 379 3.73 13.45 10.06
C GLY A 379 4.02 13.22 11.55
N LEU A 380 4.08 14.26 12.36
CA LEU A 380 4.34 14.14 13.80
C LEU A 380 3.30 13.27 14.52
N ILE A 381 2.00 13.45 14.22
CA ILE A 381 0.93 12.59 14.76
C ILE A 381 1.16 11.15 14.34
N TYR A 382 1.50 10.92 13.08
CA TYR A 382 1.75 9.60 12.52
C TYR A 382 2.96 8.91 13.16
N TYR A 383 4.10 9.61 13.25
CA TYR A 383 5.33 9.07 13.84
C TYR A 383 5.13 8.74 15.33
N ALA A 384 4.51 9.63 16.09
CA ALA A 384 4.24 9.40 17.51
C ALA A 384 3.36 8.15 17.71
N PHE A 385 2.33 7.97 16.89
CA PHE A 385 1.49 6.78 16.92
C PHE A 385 2.29 5.51 16.55
N THR A 386 3.11 5.56 15.51
CA THR A 386 3.94 4.44 15.07
C THR A 386 4.93 4.01 16.14
N VAL A 387 5.59 4.97 16.79
CA VAL A 387 6.50 4.70 17.92
C VAL A 387 5.73 4.08 19.10
N ALA A 388 4.56 4.62 19.46
CA ALA A 388 3.74 4.06 20.52
C ALA A 388 3.37 2.60 20.26
N MET A 389 2.96 2.27 19.04
CA MET A 389 2.63 0.89 18.63
C MET A 389 3.85 -0.04 18.70
N THR A 390 5.02 0.45 18.29
CA THR A 390 6.27 -0.32 18.36
C THR A 390 6.66 -0.60 19.81
N VAL A 391 6.55 0.40 20.69
CA VAL A 391 6.82 0.24 22.14
C VAL A 391 5.86 -0.77 22.77
N LEU A 392 4.58 -0.75 22.39
CA LEU A 392 3.61 -1.74 22.85
C LEU A 392 3.98 -3.16 22.41
N ALA A 393 4.40 -3.33 21.16
CA ALA A 393 4.88 -4.62 20.65
C ALA A 393 6.06 -5.14 21.48
N VAL A 394 7.06 -4.29 21.73
CA VAL A 394 8.24 -4.66 22.55
C VAL A 394 7.85 -5.01 23.99
N LYS A 395 6.92 -4.26 24.61
CA LYS A 395 6.44 -4.57 25.98
C LYS A 395 5.72 -5.91 26.05
N LEU A 396 4.93 -6.26 25.03
CA LEU A 396 4.25 -7.56 24.97
C LEU A 396 5.24 -8.73 24.85
N ILE A 397 6.36 -8.53 24.15
CA ILE A 397 7.45 -9.51 24.10
C ILE A 397 7.97 -9.76 25.52
N ARG A 398 8.37 -8.70 26.22
CA ARG A 398 8.98 -8.81 27.57
C ARG A 398 8.06 -9.43 28.61
N LYS A 399 6.75 -9.16 28.54
CA LYS A 399 5.78 -9.69 29.51
C LYS A 399 5.64 -11.21 29.41
N LYS A 400 5.88 -11.78 28.24
CA LYS A 400 5.77 -13.23 28.02
C LYS A 400 7.05 -13.99 28.36
N ASP A 401 8.19 -13.31 28.28
CA ASP A 401 9.50 -13.89 28.69
C ASP A 401 9.65 -14.01 30.22
N ASN A 402 8.85 -13.24 30.99
CA ASN A 402 8.87 -13.17 32.44
C ASN A 402 7.72 -13.93 33.14
N GLY A 403 6.83 -14.58 32.41
CA GLY A 403 5.73 -15.40 32.93
C GLY A 403 5.74 -16.80 32.40
#